data_d8d0b3ccb27283d024509e1bcb7d5d24
#
_entry.id   d8d0b3ccb27283d024509e1bcb7d5d24
#
_cell.length_a   1.000
_cell.length_b   1.000
_cell.length_c   1.000
_cell.angle_alpha   90.00
_cell.angle_beta   90.00
_cell.angle_gamma   90.00
#
_symmetry.space_group_name_H-M   'P 1'
#
loop_
_entity.id
_entity.type
_entity.pdbx_description
1 polymer ?
#
loop_
_entity_poly.entity_id
_entity_poly.type
_entity_poly.pdbx_seq_one_letter_code
_entity_poly.pdbx_strand_id
1 'polypeptide(L)'
;GFAILGFGAIICQKNQANLYGDSVKLLDFGVITTPAKTPLEQRLCTLYDDLHTVIKQFQPDLVAIEKFFFYRMSNTILVAQARGIILLVLGQHDLPIVEFAPSQIKLTLAGYGKAEKSEVQEAVARELDLDYVPRPDDAADALAIALTAWFQS
;
A
#
# COMPACT_ATOMS: atom_id res chain seq x y z
N GLY A 1 -2.34 -0.06 22.02
CA GLY A 1 -2.37 0.05 20.60
C GLY A 1 -1.84 -1.15 19.85
N PHE A 2 -2.10 -1.11 18.57
CA PHE A 2 -1.65 -2.11 17.62
C PHE A 2 -0.73 -1.45 16.61
N ALA A 3 0.30 -2.17 16.18
CA ALA A 3 1.01 -1.82 14.96
C ALA A 3 0.19 -2.34 13.78
N ILE A 4 0.02 -1.53 12.75
CA ILE A 4 -0.84 -1.84 11.62
C ILE A 4 -0.05 -1.65 10.33
N LEU A 5 -0.11 -2.66 9.46
CA LEU A 5 0.34 -2.55 8.07
C LEU A 5 -0.88 -2.66 7.17
N GLY A 6 -1.19 -1.61 6.43
CA GLY A 6 -2.24 -1.64 5.42
C GLY A 6 -1.76 -2.28 4.12
N PHE A 7 -2.64 -3.02 3.46
CA PHE A 7 -2.40 -3.48 2.11
C PHE A 7 -3.60 -3.22 1.21
N GLY A 8 -3.33 -3.02 -0.07
CA GLY A 8 -4.34 -2.86 -1.09
C GLY A 8 -3.89 -3.53 -2.37
N ALA A 9 -4.80 -4.24 -3.01
CA ALA A 9 -4.54 -4.92 -4.27
C ALA A 9 -5.52 -4.45 -5.34
N ILE A 10 -4.98 -4.12 -6.50
CA ILE A 10 -5.75 -3.66 -7.66
C ILE A 10 -5.41 -4.51 -8.87
N ILE A 11 -6.33 -4.59 -9.81
CA ILE A 11 -6.11 -5.21 -11.12
C ILE A 11 -6.10 -4.11 -12.16
N CYS A 12 -5.00 -4.05 -12.92
CA CYS A 12 -4.78 -3.06 -13.94
C CYS A 12 -4.75 -3.73 -15.31
N GLN A 13 -5.49 -3.16 -16.27
CA GLN A 13 -5.50 -3.63 -17.65
C GLN A 13 -5.30 -2.45 -18.58
N LYS A 14 -4.26 -2.55 -19.43
CA LYS A 14 -4.08 -1.64 -20.55
C LYS A 14 -4.73 -2.24 -21.78
N ASN A 15 -5.73 -1.56 -22.30
CA ASN A 15 -6.45 -2.03 -23.48
C ASN A 15 -5.81 -1.47 -24.73
N GLN A 16 -4.99 -2.26 -25.42
CA GLN A 16 -4.29 -1.85 -26.65
C GLN A 16 -5.24 -1.67 -27.84
N ALA A 17 -6.42 -2.28 -27.79
CA ALA A 17 -7.41 -2.14 -28.86
C ALA A 17 -8.25 -0.87 -28.73
N ASN A 18 -8.10 -0.09 -27.69
CA ASN A 18 -8.77 1.18 -27.40
C ASN A 18 -10.31 1.17 -27.44
N LEU A 19 -10.95 0.02 -27.44
CA LEU A 19 -12.40 -0.08 -27.49
C LEU A 19 -13.05 0.32 -26.16
N TYR A 20 -12.37 0.07 -25.05
CA TYR A 20 -12.88 0.33 -23.69
C TYR A 20 -11.89 1.11 -22.82
N GLY A 21 -10.71 1.48 -23.37
CA GLY A 21 -9.66 2.17 -22.63
C GLY A 21 -8.98 1.30 -21.56
N ASP A 22 -8.05 1.90 -20.85
CA ASP A 22 -7.37 1.28 -19.72
C ASP A 22 -8.33 1.20 -18.54
N SER A 23 -8.22 0.15 -17.74
CA SER A 23 -9.08 -0.03 -16.57
C SER A 23 -8.29 -0.43 -15.34
N VAL A 24 -8.76 0.03 -14.20
CA VAL A 24 -8.26 -0.36 -12.89
C VAL A 24 -9.45 -0.74 -12.00
N LYS A 25 -9.31 -1.84 -11.28
CA LYS A 25 -10.37 -2.33 -10.39
C LYS A 25 -9.78 -2.73 -9.04
N LEU A 26 -10.57 -2.54 -7.99
CA LEU A 26 -10.24 -3.04 -6.67
C LEU A 26 -10.30 -4.57 -6.67
N LEU A 27 -9.23 -5.21 -6.19
CA LEU A 27 -9.23 -6.64 -5.94
C LEU A 27 -9.55 -6.91 -4.47
N ASP A 28 -8.78 -6.30 -3.55
CA ASP A 28 -9.02 -6.41 -2.11
C ASP A 28 -8.19 -5.39 -1.36
N PHE A 29 -8.51 -5.20 -0.09
CA PHE A 29 -7.72 -4.40 0.83
C PHE A 29 -7.91 -4.91 2.24
N GLY A 30 -6.96 -4.58 3.11
CA GLY A 30 -7.03 -4.99 4.51
C GLY A 30 -5.86 -4.49 5.31
N VAL A 31 -5.72 -5.04 6.49
CA VAL A 31 -4.63 -4.70 7.40
C VAL A 31 -4.06 -5.95 8.06
N ILE A 32 -2.77 -5.90 8.34
CA ILE A 32 -2.07 -6.85 9.20
C ILE A 32 -1.87 -6.15 10.54
N THR A 33 -2.40 -6.73 11.61
CA THR A 33 -2.31 -6.15 12.94
C THR A 33 -1.46 -7.01 13.86
N THR A 34 -0.61 -6.34 14.65
CA THR A 34 0.19 -7.01 15.68
C THR A 34 -0.06 -6.31 17.03
N PRO A 35 -0.42 -7.05 18.11
CA PRO A 35 -0.66 -6.44 19.40
C PRO A 35 0.58 -5.76 19.98
N ALA A 36 0.44 -4.52 20.43
CA ALA A 36 1.57 -3.73 20.95
C ALA A 36 2.25 -4.35 22.18
N LYS A 37 1.52 -5.12 22.96
CA LYS A 37 2.05 -5.76 24.18
C LYS A 37 2.75 -7.10 23.91
N THR A 38 2.72 -7.58 22.69
CA THR A 38 3.43 -8.79 22.30
C THR A 38 4.91 -8.46 22.11
N PRO A 39 5.85 -9.34 22.49
CA PRO A 39 7.27 -9.11 22.24
C PRO A 39 7.57 -8.81 20.76
N LEU A 40 8.51 -7.91 20.53
CA LEU A 40 8.83 -7.44 19.17
C LEU A 40 9.16 -8.58 18.22
N GLU A 41 9.96 -9.54 18.64
CA GLU A 41 10.35 -10.68 17.81
C GLU A 41 9.15 -11.50 17.35
N GLN A 42 8.11 -11.61 18.18
CA GLN A 42 6.87 -12.29 17.80
C GLN A 42 6.02 -11.44 16.85
N ARG A 43 6.00 -10.12 17.06
CA ARG A 43 5.31 -9.20 16.17
C ARG A 43 5.92 -9.23 14.76
N LEU A 44 7.23 -9.28 14.67
CA LEU A 44 7.92 -9.39 13.38
C LEU A 44 7.63 -10.73 12.70
N CYS A 45 7.55 -11.83 13.46
CA CYS A 45 7.14 -13.14 12.92
C CYS A 45 5.72 -13.08 12.37
N THR A 46 4.78 -12.47 13.09
CA THR A 46 3.40 -12.32 12.63
C THR A 46 3.34 -11.52 11.32
N LEU A 47 4.06 -10.40 11.27
CA LEU A 47 4.14 -9.58 10.05
C LEU A 47 4.69 -10.39 8.87
N TYR A 48 5.76 -11.14 9.11
CA TYR A 48 6.39 -11.99 8.11
C TYR A 48 5.41 -13.04 7.57
N ASP A 49 4.76 -13.78 8.46
CA ASP A 49 3.85 -14.86 8.10
C ASP A 49 2.61 -14.34 7.37
N ASP A 50 2.01 -13.28 7.89
CA ASP A 50 0.78 -12.71 7.32
C ASP A 50 1.04 -12.06 5.97
N LEU A 51 2.19 -11.40 5.81
CA LEU A 51 2.54 -10.81 4.52
C LEU A 51 2.80 -11.88 3.46
N HIS A 52 3.45 -12.99 3.82
CA HIS A 52 3.60 -14.14 2.93
C HIS A 52 2.23 -14.67 2.48
N THR A 53 1.27 -14.76 3.41
CA THR A 53 -0.09 -15.20 3.09
C THR A 53 -0.75 -14.27 2.08
N VAL A 54 -0.65 -12.94 2.29
CA VAL A 54 -1.21 -11.95 1.36
C VAL A 54 -0.57 -12.07 -0.03
N ILE A 55 0.74 -12.17 -0.09
CA ILE A 55 1.46 -12.31 -1.37
C ILE A 55 1.05 -13.58 -2.11
N LYS A 56 0.95 -14.71 -1.41
CA LYS A 56 0.53 -15.98 -2.01
C LYS A 56 -0.91 -15.92 -2.51
N GLN A 57 -1.78 -15.23 -1.78
CA GLN A 57 -3.19 -15.09 -2.16
C GLN A 57 -3.36 -14.28 -3.44
N PHE A 58 -2.67 -13.15 -3.55
CA PHE A 58 -2.89 -12.23 -4.66
C PHE A 58 -1.91 -12.42 -5.82
N GLN A 59 -0.74 -12.99 -5.59
CA GLN A 59 0.29 -13.21 -6.61
C GLN A 59 0.54 -11.96 -7.46
N PRO A 60 0.93 -10.83 -6.83
CA PRO A 60 1.09 -9.58 -7.56
C PRO A 60 2.26 -9.64 -8.53
N ASP A 61 2.18 -8.86 -9.60
CA ASP A 61 3.26 -8.69 -10.57
C ASP A 61 4.20 -7.56 -10.18
N LEU A 62 3.72 -6.62 -9.38
CA LEU A 62 4.45 -5.44 -8.92
C LEU A 62 3.94 -5.05 -7.54
N VAL A 63 4.83 -4.64 -6.67
CA VAL A 63 4.48 -4.11 -5.36
C VAL A 63 4.96 -2.66 -5.26
N ALA A 64 4.06 -1.79 -4.84
CA ALA A 64 4.37 -0.39 -4.58
C ALA A 64 4.38 -0.13 -3.09
N ILE A 65 5.39 0.59 -2.61
CA ILE A 65 5.52 0.95 -1.21
C ILE A 65 5.84 2.44 -1.08
N GLU A 66 5.51 3.01 0.07
CA GLU A 66 5.85 4.38 0.37
C GLU A 66 7.31 4.48 0.81
N LYS A 67 8.01 5.54 0.38
CA LYS A 67 9.39 5.80 0.83
C LYS A 67 9.41 6.09 2.32
N PHE A 68 10.44 5.57 2.97
CA PHE A 68 10.64 5.74 4.41
C PHE A 68 11.32 7.09 4.71
N PHE A 69 10.69 7.88 5.61
CA PHE A 69 11.26 9.14 6.08
C PHE A 69 11.38 9.11 7.60
N PHE A 70 12.60 9.00 8.12
CA PHE A 70 12.78 8.86 9.56
C PHE A 70 12.57 10.14 10.36
N TYR A 71 12.78 11.29 9.80
CA TYR A 71 12.77 12.54 10.57
C TYR A 71 11.39 12.98 11.07
N ARG A 72 10.33 12.30 10.67
CA ARG A 72 8.94 12.63 11.05
C ARG A 72 8.26 11.56 11.91
N MET A 73 9.02 10.54 12.35
CA MET A 73 8.43 9.40 13.03
C MET A 73 8.93 9.28 14.45
N SER A 74 7.99 9.19 15.42
CA SER A 74 8.34 8.99 16.82
C SER A 74 8.92 7.60 17.10
N ASN A 75 8.60 6.59 16.29
CA ASN A 75 9.03 5.19 16.43
C ASN A 75 9.85 4.74 15.23
N THR A 76 10.86 5.51 14.86
CA THR A 76 11.66 5.28 13.65
C THR A 76 12.31 3.90 13.62
N ILE A 77 12.86 3.43 14.76
CA ILE A 77 13.54 2.14 14.84
C ILE A 77 12.56 0.99 14.56
N LEU A 78 11.39 1.01 15.20
CA LEU A 78 10.38 -0.03 15.02
C LEU A 78 9.87 -0.06 13.57
N VAL A 79 9.62 1.10 12.99
CA VAL A 79 9.17 1.22 11.59
C VAL A 79 10.24 0.69 10.64
N ALA A 80 11.52 1.02 10.89
CA ALA A 80 12.62 0.53 10.08
C ALA A 80 12.76 -1.00 10.14
N GLN A 81 12.58 -1.58 11.32
CA GLN A 81 12.62 -3.04 11.49
C GLN A 81 11.47 -3.72 10.75
N ALA A 82 10.26 -3.19 10.87
CA ALA A 82 9.09 -3.69 10.14
C ALA A 82 9.30 -3.59 8.62
N ARG A 83 9.84 -2.47 8.15
CA ARG A 83 10.15 -2.27 6.74
C ARG A 83 11.17 -3.31 6.24
N GLY A 84 12.16 -3.66 7.06
CA GLY A 84 13.12 -4.71 6.72
C GLY A 84 12.45 -6.05 6.49
N ILE A 85 11.47 -6.40 7.32
CA ILE A 85 10.69 -7.64 7.14
C ILE A 85 9.88 -7.59 5.84
N ILE A 86 9.24 -6.46 5.55
CA ILE A 86 8.47 -6.29 4.31
C ILE A 86 9.38 -6.50 3.09
N LEU A 87 10.52 -5.85 3.06
CA LEU A 87 11.48 -5.99 1.95
C LEU A 87 12.00 -7.42 1.83
N LEU A 88 12.24 -8.09 2.96
CA LEU A 88 12.68 -9.48 2.96
C LEU A 88 11.64 -10.40 2.30
N VAL A 89 10.38 -10.27 2.69
CA VAL A 89 9.30 -11.08 2.11
C VAL A 89 9.18 -10.82 0.62
N LEU A 90 9.17 -9.55 0.20
CA LEU A 90 9.08 -9.20 -1.21
C LEU A 90 10.28 -9.75 -2.00
N GLY A 91 11.48 -9.67 -1.44
CA GLY A 91 12.68 -10.23 -2.04
C GLY A 91 12.63 -11.74 -2.17
N GLN A 92 12.08 -12.45 -1.19
CA GLN A 92 11.94 -13.91 -1.23
C GLN A 92 10.97 -14.37 -2.32
N HIS A 93 10.04 -13.52 -2.70
CA HIS A 93 9.10 -13.78 -3.80
C HIS A 93 9.59 -13.20 -5.15
N ASP A 94 10.78 -12.63 -5.20
CA ASP A 94 11.38 -12.02 -6.40
C ASP A 94 10.46 -10.97 -7.04
N LEU A 95 9.72 -10.21 -6.22
CA LEU A 95 8.75 -9.23 -6.71
C LEU A 95 9.45 -7.91 -7.05
N PRO A 96 9.15 -7.33 -8.23
CA PRO A 96 9.56 -5.96 -8.52
C PRO A 96 8.92 -4.98 -7.52
N ILE A 97 9.70 -4.00 -7.07
CA ILE A 97 9.26 -3.02 -6.07
C ILE A 97 9.44 -1.63 -6.66
N VAL A 98 8.43 -0.78 -6.48
CA VAL A 98 8.51 0.65 -6.79
C VAL A 98 8.17 1.44 -5.53
N GLU A 99 8.87 2.56 -5.33
CA GLU A 99 8.68 3.40 -4.15
C GLU A 99 8.24 4.80 -4.54
N PHE A 100 7.35 5.38 -3.75
CA PHE A 100 6.87 6.75 -3.94
C PHE A 100 6.95 7.55 -2.66
N ALA A 101 7.37 8.82 -2.78
CA ALA A 101 7.30 9.76 -1.68
C ALA A 101 5.83 10.15 -1.41
N PRO A 102 5.47 10.53 -0.17
CA PRO A 102 4.11 10.99 0.14
C PRO A 102 3.62 12.12 -0.78
N SER A 103 4.51 13.06 -1.12
CA SER A 103 4.16 14.17 -2.02
C SER A 103 3.84 13.70 -3.44
N GLN A 104 4.50 12.66 -3.92
CA GLN A 104 4.21 12.08 -5.24
C GLN A 104 2.85 11.41 -5.27
N ILE A 105 2.48 10.73 -4.20
CA ILE A 105 1.16 10.08 -4.07
C ILE A 105 0.07 11.16 -4.09
N LYS A 106 0.23 12.20 -3.30
CA LYS A 106 -0.72 13.32 -3.24
C LYS A 106 -0.84 14.03 -4.58
N LEU A 107 0.28 14.33 -5.22
CA LEU A 107 0.30 15.00 -6.52
C LEU A 107 -0.41 14.15 -7.59
N THR A 108 -0.14 12.85 -7.63
CA THR A 108 -0.70 11.94 -8.63
C THR A 108 -2.22 11.78 -8.47
N LEU A 109 -2.70 11.63 -7.25
CA LEU A 109 -4.11 11.33 -7.00
C LEU A 109 -4.98 12.57 -6.85
N ALA A 110 -4.48 13.61 -6.19
CA ALA A 110 -5.25 14.82 -5.88
C ALA A 110 -4.83 16.05 -6.70
N GLY A 111 -3.75 15.97 -7.45
CA GLY A 111 -3.31 17.04 -8.35
C GLY A 111 -2.32 18.03 -7.75
N TYR A 112 -1.99 17.92 -6.45
CA TYR A 112 -0.97 18.77 -5.82
C TYR A 112 -0.34 18.08 -4.60
N GLY A 113 0.95 18.41 -4.36
CA GLY A 113 1.78 17.67 -3.40
C GLY A 113 1.46 17.94 -1.93
N LYS A 114 0.62 18.94 -1.63
CA LYS A 114 0.18 19.28 -0.28
C LYS A 114 -1.27 18.94 -0.02
N ALA A 115 -1.85 18.04 -0.83
CA ALA A 115 -3.22 17.61 -0.67
C ALA A 115 -3.48 17.02 0.72
N GLU A 116 -4.66 17.23 1.24
CA GLU A 116 -5.06 16.66 2.51
C GLU A 116 -5.45 15.21 2.35
N LYS A 117 -5.41 14.46 3.46
CA LYS A 117 -5.72 13.04 3.49
C LYS A 117 -7.11 12.75 2.92
N SER A 118 -8.11 13.56 3.25
CA SER A 118 -9.46 13.41 2.74
C SER A 118 -9.54 13.50 1.21
N GLU A 119 -8.75 14.38 0.61
CA GLU A 119 -8.71 14.54 -0.85
C GLU A 119 -8.11 13.30 -1.53
N VAL A 120 -7.07 12.73 -0.94
CA VAL A 120 -6.46 11.49 -1.44
C VAL A 120 -7.44 10.32 -1.30
N GLN A 121 -8.12 10.21 -0.17
CA GLN A 121 -9.12 9.15 0.07
C GLN A 121 -10.30 9.25 -0.90
N GLU A 122 -10.78 10.46 -1.17
CA GLU A 122 -11.84 10.67 -2.17
C GLU A 122 -11.37 10.27 -3.57
N ALA A 123 -10.12 10.57 -3.91
CA ALA A 123 -9.54 10.15 -5.18
C ALA A 123 -9.47 8.62 -5.30
N VAL A 124 -9.09 7.92 -4.23
CA VAL A 124 -9.08 6.45 -4.20
C VAL A 124 -10.47 5.90 -4.51
N ALA A 125 -11.50 6.40 -3.83
CA ALA A 125 -12.87 5.94 -4.04
C ALA A 125 -13.34 6.23 -5.46
N ARG A 126 -13.04 7.41 -5.99
CA ARG A 126 -13.41 7.80 -7.35
C ARG A 126 -12.73 6.93 -8.40
N GLU A 127 -11.42 6.74 -8.29
CA GLU A 127 -10.65 5.99 -9.30
C GLU A 127 -11.00 4.49 -9.31
N LEU A 128 -11.41 3.95 -8.19
CA LEU A 128 -11.84 2.55 -8.06
C LEU A 128 -13.35 2.37 -8.17
N ASP A 129 -14.08 3.46 -8.44
CA ASP A 129 -15.55 3.45 -8.59
C ASP A 129 -16.25 2.85 -7.37
N LEU A 130 -15.87 3.33 -6.18
CA LEU A 130 -16.44 2.87 -4.91
C LEU A 130 -17.43 3.90 -4.37
N ASP A 131 -18.52 3.42 -3.76
CA ASP A 131 -19.52 4.25 -3.08
C ASP A 131 -19.08 4.71 -1.70
N TYR A 132 -17.90 4.27 -1.25
CA TYR A 132 -17.39 4.53 0.10
C TYR A 132 -15.87 4.71 0.05
N VAL A 133 -15.34 5.36 1.09
CA VAL A 133 -13.89 5.42 1.29
C VAL A 133 -13.45 4.17 2.06
N PRO A 134 -12.50 3.38 1.54
CA PRO A 134 -12.00 2.20 2.24
C PRO A 134 -11.50 2.51 3.65
N ARG A 135 -11.76 1.62 4.58
CA ARG A 135 -11.35 1.70 5.99
C ARG A 135 -10.65 0.41 6.41
N PRO A 136 -9.72 0.45 7.36
CA PRO A 136 -9.21 1.64 8.02
C PRO A 136 -8.30 2.48 7.11
N ASP A 137 -7.87 3.64 7.62
CA ASP A 137 -7.04 4.58 6.85
C ASP A 137 -5.79 3.94 6.25
N ASP A 138 -5.16 3.00 6.96
CA ASP A 138 -3.96 2.33 6.47
C ASP A 138 -4.22 1.53 5.19
N ALA A 139 -5.40 0.94 5.05
CA ALA A 139 -5.80 0.24 3.83
C ALA A 139 -6.04 1.23 2.70
N ALA A 140 -6.70 2.36 2.97
CA ALA A 140 -6.90 3.42 1.99
C ALA A 140 -5.56 4.00 1.50
N ASP A 141 -4.62 4.21 2.42
CA ASP A 141 -3.28 4.68 2.09
C ASP A 141 -2.55 3.68 1.17
N ALA A 142 -2.69 2.39 1.44
CA ALA A 142 -2.08 1.34 0.60
C ALA A 142 -2.69 1.34 -0.82
N LEU A 143 -3.99 1.51 -0.94
CA LEU A 143 -4.65 1.63 -2.25
C LEU A 143 -4.19 2.87 -3.00
N ALA A 144 -3.97 3.98 -2.30
CA ALA A 144 -3.44 5.21 -2.90
C ALA A 144 -2.05 4.98 -3.50
N ILE A 145 -1.19 4.23 -2.81
CA ILE A 145 0.14 3.87 -3.30
C ILE A 145 0.03 2.99 -4.55
N ALA A 146 -0.84 1.99 -4.54
CA ALA A 146 -1.06 1.10 -5.67
C ALA A 146 -1.56 1.88 -6.91
N LEU A 147 -2.52 2.77 -6.71
CA LEU A 147 -3.03 3.63 -7.79
C LEU A 147 -1.95 4.57 -8.35
N THR A 148 -1.08 5.08 -7.49
CA THR A 148 0.05 5.91 -7.93
C THR A 148 0.94 5.11 -8.89
N ALA A 149 1.23 3.85 -8.58
CA ALA A 149 1.99 2.98 -9.48
C ALA A 149 1.27 2.79 -10.82
N TRP A 150 -0.04 2.62 -10.81
CA TRP A 150 -0.84 2.50 -12.02
C TRP A 150 -0.73 3.76 -12.90
N PHE A 151 -0.91 4.95 -12.31
CA PHE A 151 -0.86 6.20 -13.07
C PHE A 151 0.54 6.57 -13.53
N GLN A 152 1.58 6.08 -12.88
CA GLN A 152 2.97 6.32 -13.26
C GLN A 152 3.53 5.27 -14.23
N SER A 153 2.76 4.27 -14.55
CA SER A 153 3.21 3.20 -15.45
C SER A 153 3.15 3.56 -16.94
#